data_4164fc69ff0f2ea6c3f59e9f08ca01ab
#
_entry.id   4164fc69ff0f2ea6c3f59e9f08ca01ab
#
_cell.length_a   1.000
_cell.length_b   1.000
_cell.length_c   1.000
_cell.angle_alpha   90.00
_cell.angle_beta   90.00
_cell.angle_gamma   90.00
#
_symmetry.space_group_name_H-M   'P 1'
#
loop_
_entity.id
_entity.type
_entity.pdbx_description
1 polymer ?
#
loop_
_entity_poly.entity_id
_entity_poly.type
_entity_poly.pdbx_seq_one_letter_code
_entity_poly.pdbx_strand_id
1 'polypeptide(L)'
;MAAQQPWTGIQIETSFFPLSFFLYLCTPTIVIDGVACQRPWGTHSFQLPGGMHNVRIYFGYLFMSNCGDNSINVVVQPNCIHRIKFEMPPWMFSQGSLRELPPYIFAR
;
A
#
# COMPACT_ATOMS: atom_id res chain seq x y z
N MET A 1 24.08 -2.21 17.67
CA MET A 1 23.15 -1.51 17.39
C MET A 1 22.00 -2.12 16.81
N ALA A 2 21.06 -2.31 17.56
CA ALA A 2 19.83 -2.89 17.11
C ALA A 2 19.26 -2.11 15.95
N ALA A 3 19.52 -0.85 15.92
CA ALA A 3 19.02 -0.01 14.85
C ALA A 3 19.56 -0.42 13.49
N GLN A 4 20.59 -1.23 13.47
CA GLN A 4 21.20 -1.65 12.23
C GLN A 4 20.58 -2.93 11.67
N GLN A 5 19.66 -3.52 12.37
CA GLN A 5 19.08 -4.75 11.88
C GLN A 5 18.27 -4.49 10.61
N PRO A 6 18.45 -5.35 9.59
CA PRO A 6 17.68 -5.20 8.37
C PRO A 6 16.19 -5.41 8.64
N TRP A 7 15.37 -4.76 7.84
CA TRP A 7 13.94 -4.86 7.93
C TRP A 7 13.44 -5.71 6.76
N THR A 8 12.49 -6.56 7.02
CA THR A 8 11.84 -7.35 5.99
C THR A 8 10.37 -7.00 5.97
N GLY A 9 9.88 -6.54 4.84
CA GLY A 9 8.48 -6.17 4.78
C GLY A 9 8.13 -5.37 3.56
N ILE A 10 7.05 -4.59 3.68
CA ILE A 10 6.49 -3.80 2.60
C ILE A 10 6.27 -2.39 3.08
N GLN A 11 6.60 -1.42 2.23
CA GLN A 11 6.24 -0.02 2.43
C GLN A 11 5.17 0.31 1.40
N ILE A 12 4.04 0.81 1.87
CA ILE A 12 2.91 1.12 1.01
C ILE A 12 2.68 2.63 1.05
N GLU A 13 2.69 3.24 -0.12
CA GLU A 13 2.38 4.65 -0.27
C GLU A 13 1.03 4.77 -0.94
N THR A 14 0.09 5.49 -0.31
CA THR A 14 -1.22 5.75 -0.88
C THR A 14 -1.36 7.22 -1.17
N SER A 15 -1.79 7.54 -2.39
CA SER A 15 -1.95 8.92 -2.81
C SER A 15 -3.10 9.03 -3.81
N PHE A 16 -3.48 10.26 -4.12
CA PHE A 16 -4.54 10.51 -5.08
C PHE A 16 -4.21 11.76 -5.87
N PHE A 17 -4.92 11.94 -6.99
CA PHE A 17 -4.76 13.11 -7.83
C PHE A 17 -4.93 14.38 -6.98
N PRO A 18 -4.01 15.34 -7.06
CA PRO A 18 -4.03 16.48 -6.13
C PRO A 18 -5.32 17.26 -6.05
N LEU A 19 -6.07 17.35 -7.15
CA LEU A 19 -7.34 18.08 -7.14
C LEU A 19 -8.48 17.28 -6.52
N SER A 20 -8.22 16.01 -6.15
CA SER A 20 -9.20 15.17 -5.46
C SER A 20 -9.06 15.29 -3.95
N PHE A 21 -8.71 16.46 -3.46
CA PHE A 21 -8.42 16.66 -2.04
C PHE A 21 -9.58 16.25 -1.12
N PHE A 22 -10.79 16.17 -1.64
CA PHE A 22 -11.92 15.69 -0.85
C PHE A 22 -11.76 14.25 -0.40
N LEU A 23 -10.84 13.49 -1.02
CA LEU A 23 -10.56 12.12 -0.59
C LEU A 23 -9.89 12.06 0.78
N TYR A 24 -9.41 13.17 1.31
CA TYR A 24 -8.95 13.19 2.69
C TYR A 24 -10.07 12.89 3.69
N LEU A 25 -11.31 12.97 3.26
CA LEU A 25 -12.44 12.59 4.09
C LEU A 25 -12.61 11.07 4.18
N CYS A 26 -11.85 10.32 3.38
CA CYS A 26 -11.91 8.87 3.33
C CYS A 26 -10.59 8.29 3.84
N THR A 27 -10.65 7.09 4.39
CA THR A 27 -9.44 6.41 4.85
C THR A 27 -9.27 5.14 4.04
N PRO A 28 -8.13 4.96 3.36
CA PRO A 28 -7.91 3.73 2.63
C PRO A 28 -7.84 2.52 3.55
N THR A 29 -8.33 1.40 3.07
CA THR A 29 -8.17 0.11 3.74
C THR A 29 -7.12 -0.68 3.00
N ILE A 30 -6.13 -1.14 3.73
CA ILE A 30 -5.04 -1.96 3.21
C ILE A 30 -5.25 -3.37 3.73
N VAL A 31 -5.39 -4.33 2.81
CA VAL A 31 -5.59 -5.72 3.17
C VAL A 31 -4.35 -6.50 2.77
N ILE A 32 -3.66 -7.05 3.76
CA ILE A 32 -2.48 -7.87 3.52
C ILE A 32 -2.82 -9.29 3.93
N ASP A 33 -2.80 -10.22 2.96
CA ASP A 33 -3.11 -11.63 3.19
C ASP A 33 -4.46 -11.82 3.91
N GLY A 34 -5.45 -11.00 3.52
CA GLY A 34 -6.78 -11.10 4.09
C GLY A 34 -6.99 -10.35 5.40
N VAL A 35 -5.95 -9.73 5.95
CA VAL A 35 -6.08 -8.96 7.19
C VAL A 35 -6.17 -7.48 6.85
N ALA A 36 -7.30 -6.87 7.18
CA ALA A 36 -7.57 -5.49 6.83
C ALA A 36 -7.12 -4.54 7.93
N CYS A 37 -6.55 -3.41 7.52
CA CYS A 37 -6.29 -2.32 8.44
C CYS A 37 -6.48 -1.02 7.70
N GLN A 38 -6.90 0.01 8.43
CA GLN A 38 -7.10 1.33 7.87
C GLN A 38 -5.93 2.22 8.22
N ARG A 39 -5.43 2.95 7.23
CA ARG A 39 -4.34 3.88 7.41
C ARG A 39 -4.63 5.14 6.62
N PRO A 40 -4.31 6.31 7.15
CA PRO A 40 -4.52 7.54 6.39
C PRO A 40 -3.68 7.55 5.12
N TRP A 41 -4.04 8.40 4.19
CA TRP A 41 -3.26 8.57 2.96
C TRP A 41 -1.83 8.95 3.33
N GLY A 42 -0.87 8.33 2.67
CA GLY A 42 0.54 8.57 2.96
C GLY A 42 1.35 7.30 2.84
N THR A 43 2.47 7.26 3.53
CA THR A 43 3.42 6.16 3.46
C THR A 43 3.42 5.39 4.78
N HIS A 44 3.25 4.09 4.69
CA HIS A 44 3.18 3.22 5.86
C HIS A 44 4.00 1.97 5.63
N SER A 45 4.66 1.50 6.68
CA SER A 45 5.52 0.33 6.58
C SER A 45 4.91 -0.83 7.38
N PHE A 46 5.01 -2.02 6.81
CA PHE A 46 4.49 -3.24 7.43
C PHE A 46 5.59 -4.27 7.45
N GLN A 47 5.93 -4.78 8.64
CA GLN A 47 6.93 -5.80 8.77
C GLN A 47 6.28 -7.15 8.50
N LEU A 48 6.83 -7.89 7.53
CA LEU A 48 6.26 -9.17 7.11
C LEU A 48 7.38 -10.18 6.92
N PRO A 49 7.09 -11.47 7.15
CA PRO A 49 8.09 -12.49 6.87
C PRO A 49 8.31 -12.62 5.36
N GLY A 50 9.42 -13.20 4.98
CA GLY A 50 9.69 -13.49 3.58
C GLY A 50 8.64 -14.44 3.02
N GLY A 51 8.36 -14.30 1.73
CA GLY A 51 7.39 -15.11 1.03
C GLY A 51 6.43 -14.28 0.20
N MET A 52 5.42 -14.92 -0.36
CA MET A 52 4.45 -14.24 -1.18
C MET A 52 3.33 -13.67 -0.33
N HIS A 53 3.00 -12.41 -0.56
CA HIS A 53 1.92 -11.75 0.15
C HIS A 53 1.00 -11.07 -0.86
N ASN A 54 -0.29 -11.06 -0.56
CA ASN A 54 -1.27 -10.36 -1.37
C ASN A 54 -1.60 -9.04 -0.70
N VAL A 55 -1.56 -7.97 -1.47
CA VAL A 55 -1.87 -6.62 -1.00
C VAL A 55 -3.04 -6.09 -1.81
N ARG A 56 -4.11 -5.70 -1.13
CA ARG A 56 -5.29 -5.12 -1.74
C ARG A 56 -5.56 -3.79 -1.07
N ILE A 57 -5.91 -2.77 -1.85
CA ILE A 57 -6.18 -1.44 -1.33
C ILE A 57 -7.47 -0.92 -1.94
N TYR A 58 -8.33 -0.35 -1.09
CA TYR A 58 -9.57 0.28 -1.53
C TYR A 58 -10.00 1.30 -0.47
N PHE A 59 -11.02 2.08 -0.79
CA PHE A 59 -11.60 3.01 0.18
C PHE A 59 -13.09 3.16 -0.11
N GLY A 60 -13.81 3.67 0.87
CA GLY A 60 -15.24 3.97 0.71
C GLY A 60 -15.44 5.46 0.55
N TYR A 61 -16.36 5.87 -0.32
CA TYR A 61 -16.69 7.27 -0.51
C TYR A 61 -18.18 7.41 -0.79
N LEU A 62 -18.86 8.20 0.05
CA LEU A 62 -20.31 8.39 -0.01
C LEU A 62 -21.01 7.02 0.02
N PHE A 63 -21.73 6.66 -1.03
CA PHE A 63 -22.47 5.39 -1.08
C PHE A 63 -21.68 4.28 -1.77
N MET A 64 -20.43 4.54 -2.17
CA MET A 64 -19.58 3.55 -2.83
C MET A 64 -18.64 2.95 -1.80
N SER A 65 -18.64 1.62 -1.70
CA SER A 65 -17.91 0.96 -0.65
C SER A 65 -16.50 0.55 -1.04
N ASN A 66 -16.24 0.27 -2.30
CA ASN A 66 -14.94 -0.23 -2.73
C ASN A 66 -14.41 0.57 -3.91
N CYS A 67 -14.11 1.85 -3.64
CA CYS A 67 -13.55 2.71 -4.68
C CYS A 67 -12.08 2.38 -4.88
N GLY A 68 -11.63 2.41 -6.11
CA GLY A 68 -10.22 2.23 -6.45
C GLY A 68 -9.68 0.84 -6.23
N ASP A 69 -10.53 -0.14 -5.92
CA ASP A 69 -10.14 -1.47 -5.49
C ASP A 69 -9.19 -2.14 -6.47
N ASN A 70 -8.01 -2.49 -6.01
CA ASN A 70 -7.01 -3.18 -6.80
C ASN A 70 -6.14 -4.01 -5.88
N SER A 71 -5.49 -5.04 -6.42
CA SER A 71 -4.63 -5.89 -5.63
C SER A 71 -3.41 -6.32 -6.42
N ILE A 72 -2.36 -6.69 -5.70
CA ILE A 72 -1.12 -7.14 -6.30
C ILE A 72 -0.50 -8.19 -5.38
N ASN A 73 0.20 -9.15 -5.99
CA ASN A 73 0.98 -10.12 -5.24
C ASN A 73 2.43 -9.70 -5.22
N VAL A 74 3.04 -9.74 -4.05
CA VAL A 74 4.42 -9.30 -3.85
C VAL A 74 5.21 -10.43 -3.21
N VAL A 75 6.35 -10.76 -3.79
CA VAL A 75 7.26 -11.73 -3.18
C VAL A 75 8.25 -10.94 -2.34
N VAL A 76 8.13 -11.09 -1.02
CA VAL A 76 8.98 -10.38 -0.06
C VAL A 76 10.23 -11.19 0.18
N GLN A 77 11.38 -10.58 -0.06
CA GLN A 77 12.67 -11.22 0.17
C GLN A 77 13.23 -10.77 1.51
N PRO A 78 14.01 -11.64 2.19
CA PRO A 78 14.61 -11.25 3.46
C PRO A 78 15.53 -10.04 3.28
N ASN A 79 15.56 -9.18 4.27
CA ASN A 79 16.40 -7.98 4.30
C ASN A 79 16.07 -7.00 3.18
N CYS A 80 14.82 -7.01 2.74
CA CYS A 80 14.34 -6.09 1.72
C CYS A 80 13.03 -5.47 2.16
N ILE A 81 12.86 -4.20 1.83
CA ILE A 81 11.56 -3.55 1.97
C ILE A 81 11.05 -3.30 0.56
N HIS A 82 10.02 -4.03 0.19
CA HIS A 82 9.40 -3.87 -1.12
C HIS A 82 8.45 -2.70 -1.06
N ARG A 83 8.51 -1.86 -2.08
CA ARG A 83 7.76 -0.62 -2.09
C ARG A 83 6.59 -0.74 -3.06
N ILE A 84 5.41 -0.39 -2.60
CA ILE A 84 4.20 -0.46 -3.40
C ILE A 84 3.55 0.91 -3.38
N LYS A 85 3.15 1.39 -4.54
CA LYS A 85 2.48 2.68 -4.64
C LYS A 85 1.07 2.48 -5.17
N PHE A 86 0.10 2.99 -4.42
CA PHE A 86 -1.29 3.06 -4.82
C PHE A 86 -1.62 4.52 -5.11
N GLU A 87 -2.08 4.79 -6.32
CA GLU A 87 -2.40 6.15 -6.72
C GLU A 87 -3.78 6.18 -7.36
N MET A 88 -4.65 7.05 -6.86
CA MET A 88 -6.00 7.19 -7.37
C MET A 88 -6.02 8.25 -8.47
N PRO A 89 -6.51 7.91 -9.67
CA PRO A 89 -6.68 8.93 -10.71
C PRO A 89 -7.86 9.85 -10.38
N PRO A 90 -8.10 10.88 -11.18
CA PRO A 90 -9.17 11.82 -10.86
C PRO A 90 -10.59 11.26 -10.98
N TRP A 91 -10.76 10.07 -11.57
CA TRP A 91 -12.09 9.48 -11.69
C TRP A 91 -12.34 8.47 -10.58
N MET A 92 -13.46 8.66 -9.91
CA MET A 92 -13.80 7.80 -8.75
C MET A 92 -14.20 6.39 -9.14
N PHE A 93 -14.55 6.16 -10.40
CA PHE A 93 -15.05 4.85 -10.82
C PHE A 93 -13.96 3.96 -11.40
N SER A 94 -12.73 4.44 -11.46
CA SER A 94 -11.61 3.66 -11.97
C SER A 94 -10.95 2.90 -10.84
N GLN A 95 -10.22 1.83 -11.20
CA GLN A 95 -9.31 1.22 -10.26
C GLN A 95 -8.18 2.18 -9.95
N GLY A 96 -7.69 2.13 -8.73
CA GLY A 96 -6.45 2.80 -8.39
C GLY A 96 -5.28 2.10 -9.08
N SER A 97 -4.25 2.87 -9.38
CA SER A 97 -3.02 2.30 -9.93
C SER A 97 -2.22 1.69 -8.79
N LEU A 98 -1.86 0.43 -8.91
CA LEU A 98 -1.12 -0.28 -7.87
C LEU A 98 0.10 -0.91 -8.52
N ARG A 99 1.28 -0.45 -8.14
CA ARG A 99 2.51 -0.92 -8.77
C ARG A 99 3.62 -1.05 -7.74
N GLU A 100 4.58 -1.87 -8.06
CA GLU A 100 5.76 -2.08 -7.23
C GLU A 100 6.86 -1.14 -7.69
N LEU A 101 7.47 -0.44 -6.74
CA LEU A 101 8.61 0.43 -6.99
C LEU A 101 9.90 -0.33 -6.64
N PRO A 102 11.07 0.18 -7.04
CA PRO A 102 12.32 -0.47 -6.67
C PRO A 102 12.44 -0.62 -5.16
N PRO A 103 12.81 -1.78 -4.67
CA PRO A 103 12.86 -2.03 -3.23
C PRO A 103 14.08 -1.40 -2.56
N TYR A 104 14.00 -1.23 -1.25
CA TYR A 104 15.15 -0.92 -0.43
C TYR A 104 15.78 -2.25 -0.02
N ILE A 105 17.04 -2.46 -0.40
CA ILE A 105 17.76 -3.69 -0.12
C ILE A 105 18.82 -3.40 0.93
N PHE A 106 18.76 -4.14 2.04
CA PHE A 106 19.74 -3.98 3.11
C PHE A 106 20.86 -4.99 2.83
N ALA A 107 21.85 -4.53 2.08
CA ALA A 107 23.00 -5.39 1.79
C ALA A 107 23.94 -5.38 2.97
N ARG A 108 24.72 -6.45 3.10
CA ARG A 108 25.61 -6.51 4.22
C ARG A 108 26.85 -6.54 3.95
#